data_16a816666fe7376019dfd7cc66615b2e
#
_entry.id   16a816666fe7376019dfd7cc66615b2e
#
_cell.length_a   1.000
_cell.length_b   1.000
_cell.length_c   1.000
_cell.angle_alpha   90.00
_cell.angle_beta   90.00
_cell.angle_gamma   90.00
#
_symmetry.space_group_name_H-M   'P 1'
#
loop_
_entity.id
_entity.type
_entity.pdbx_description
1 polymer ?
#
loop_
_entity_poly.entity_id
_entity_poly.type
_entity_poly.pdbx_seq_one_letter_code
_entity_poly.pdbx_strand_id
1 'polypeptide(L)'
;YIISGLQLWLLRDAGQVVPYLSPEREGVLKPFKDEAGYWAGVYFNLEVIGVNTKLTQPRDMPKRWEDLLDPKWKGRMALENEEIPWFASLQQIMGEERAIDFSRRLAKQQLQMRSGHTLISQLLAAGEVALTPTLRVNIAETLKIKGAPVEWAAIEPVAPNAPVSLGLAKNAPHPNSARLFIDFVLSREGQTVVRELNRNPTRGDVEQPVPRATKVKLFEMHWDGVVKNYARYVKDFNDIFGVGAGEK
;
A
#
# COMPACT_ATOMS: atom_id res chain seq x y z
N TYR A 1 13.79 -1.94 -14.45
CA TYR A 1 12.65 -2.51 -13.73
C TYR A 1 11.69 -1.41 -13.30
N ILE A 2 10.39 -1.67 -13.40
CA ILE A 2 9.32 -0.94 -12.70
C ILE A 2 8.44 -2.00 -12.05
N ILE A 3 8.51 -2.12 -10.74
CA ILE A 3 7.81 -3.16 -9.98
C ILE A 3 7.49 -2.68 -8.57
N SER A 4 6.81 -3.49 -7.77
CA SER A 4 6.64 -3.23 -6.34
C SER A 4 8.00 -2.95 -5.67
N GLY A 5 8.04 -1.99 -4.77
CA GLY A 5 9.26 -1.63 -4.04
C GLY A 5 9.91 -2.82 -3.34
N LEU A 6 9.12 -3.68 -2.67
CA LEU A 6 9.64 -4.89 -2.03
C LEU A 6 10.38 -5.80 -3.01
N GLN A 7 9.80 -6.05 -4.19
CA GLN A 7 10.44 -6.89 -5.21
C GLN A 7 11.72 -6.24 -5.76
N LEU A 8 11.70 -4.91 -5.94
CA LEU A 8 12.88 -4.18 -6.42
C LEU A 8 14.01 -4.22 -5.39
N TRP A 9 13.71 -4.11 -4.10
CA TRP A 9 14.72 -4.22 -3.04
C TRP A 9 15.30 -5.62 -2.95
N LEU A 10 14.51 -6.68 -3.13
CA LEU A 10 15.03 -8.06 -3.24
C LEU A 10 15.97 -8.20 -4.45
N LEU A 11 15.64 -7.59 -5.60
CA LEU A 11 16.53 -7.56 -6.77
C LEU A 11 17.81 -6.77 -6.52
N ARG A 12 17.74 -5.65 -5.76
CA ARG A 12 18.93 -4.91 -5.32
C ARG A 12 19.85 -5.80 -4.49
N ASP A 13 19.29 -6.49 -3.48
CA ASP A 13 20.07 -7.34 -2.59
C ASP A 13 20.64 -8.57 -3.31
N ALA A 14 19.98 -9.04 -4.36
CA ALA A 14 20.50 -10.06 -5.29
C ALA A 14 21.51 -9.52 -6.32
N GLY A 15 21.89 -8.22 -6.24
CA GLY A 15 22.85 -7.62 -7.15
C GLY A 15 22.37 -7.47 -8.60
N GLN A 16 21.06 -7.45 -8.84
CA GLN A 16 20.45 -7.32 -10.17
C GLN A 16 20.12 -5.86 -10.54
N VAL A 17 20.28 -4.93 -9.62
CA VAL A 17 20.06 -3.49 -9.80
C VAL A 17 21.38 -2.75 -9.59
N VAL A 18 21.65 -1.77 -10.41
CA VAL A 18 22.82 -0.88 -10.27
C VAL A 18 22.38 0.54 -9.95
N PRO A 19 23.18 1.32 -9.23
CA PRO A 19 22.81 2.68 -8.87
C PRO A 19 22.76 3.59 -10.10
N TYR A 20 21.75 4.46 -10.12
CA TYR A 20 21.66 5.58 -11.05
C TYR A 20 21.07 6.80 -10.35
N LEU A 21 21.88 7.85 -10.25
CA LEU A 21 21.48 9.12 -9.65
C LEU A 21 20.88 10.04 -10.73
N SER A 22 19.60 9.80 -11.03
CA SER A 22 18.84 10.67 -11.93
C SER A 22 18.85 12.12 -11.40
N PRO A 23 19.06 13.15 -12.23
CA PRO A 23 18.95 14.55 -11.82
C PRO A 23 17.53 14.90 -11.33
N GLU A 24 16.52 14.19 -11.82
CA GLU A 24 15.11 14.41 -11.44
C GLU A 24 14.76 13.91 -10.04
N ARG A 25 15.61 13.09 -9.43
CA ARG A 25 15.36 12.52 -8.10
C ARG A 25 15.36 13.58 -6.98
N GLU A 26 15.88 14.75 -7.21
CA GLU A 26 15.84 15.83 -6.22
C GLU A 26 14.42 16.26 -5.89
N GLY A 27 13.53 16.28 -6.88
CA GLY A 27 12.10 16.56 -6.68
C GLY A 27 11.32 15.44 -5.96
N VAL A 28 11.86 14.20 -5.93
CA VAL A 28 11.22 13.06 -5.26
C VAL A 28 11.37 13.20 -3.75
N LEU A 29 10.29 13.06 -3.01
CA LEU A 29 10.27 13.13 -1.55
C LEU A 29 11.15 12.05 -0.92
N LYS A 30 11.81 12.40 0.19
CA LYS A 30 12.81 11.55 0.86
C LYS A 30 12.34 10.10 1.13
N PRO A 31 11.11 9.83 1.59
CA PRO A 31 10.67 8.46 1.86
C PRO A 31 10.55 7.58 0.61
N PHE A 32 10.61 8.19 -0.59
CA PHE A 32 10.38 7.50 -1.85
C PHE A 32 11.64 7.42 -2.74
N LYS A 33 12.82 7.55 -2.19
CA LYS A 33 14.08 7.37 -2.92
C LYS A 33 15.17 6.78 -2.04
N ASP A 34 15.99 5.93 -2.66
CA ASP A 34 17.20 5.41 -2.05
C ASP A 34 18.35 6.41 -2.19
N GLU A 35 19.06 6.72 -1.13
CA GLU A 35 20.15 7.71 -1.18
C GLU A 35 21.29 7.28 -2.11
N ALA A 36 21.60 5.98 -2.16
CA ALA A 36 22.62 5.43 -3.05
C ALA A 36 22.18 5.33 -4.51
N GLY A 37 20.89 5.56 -4.82
CA GLY A 37 20.37 5.60 -6.19
C GLY A 37 19.98 4.25 -6.78
N TYR A 38 19.84 3.20 -5.98
CA TYR A 38 19.39 1.91 -6.48
C TYR A 38 17.92 1.89 -6.90
N TRP A 39 17.09 2.77 -6.30
CA TRP A 39 15.68 2.88 -6.64
C TRP A 39 15.13 4.28 -6.40
N ALA A 40 14.04 4.59 -7.07
CA ALA A 40 13.17 5.71 -6.78
C ALA A 40 11.70 5.31 -7.01
N GLY A 41 10.81 5.82 -6.17
CA GLY A 41 9.37 5.58 -6.28
C GLY A 41 8.77 6.33 -7.47
N VAL A 42 7.89 5.66 -8.19
CA VAL A 42 7.06 6.24 -9.25
C VAL A 42 5.78 6.79 -8.67
N TYR A 43 5.10 5.97 -7.87
CA TYR A 43 3.90 6.34 -7.13
C TYR A 43 3.74 5.48 -5.89
N PHE A 44 2.92 5.93 -4.97
CA PHE A 44 2.60 5.17 -3.76
C PHE A 44 1.09 5.03 -3.57
N ASN A 45 0.67 4.04 -2.78
CA ASN A 45 -0.70 3.87 -2.37
C ASN A 45 -0.83 4.17 -0.87
N LEU A 46 -1.92 4.82 -0.49
CA LEU A 46 -2.36 4.90 0.89
C LEU A 46 -3.47 3.88 1.10
N GLU A 47 -3.26 2.99 2.05
CA GLU A 47 -4.24 2.00 2.47
C GLU A 47 -4.91 2.50 3.75
N VAL A 48 -6.22 2.58 3.68
CA VAL A 48 -7.09 3.16 4.71
C VAL A 48 -8.26 2.22 4.97
N ILE A 49 -8.97 2.42 6.06
CA ILE A 49 -10.22 1.71 6.29
C ILE A 49 -11.25 2.14 5.24
N GLY A 50 -11.82 1.18 4.53
CA GLY A 50 -12.94 1.41 3.63
C GLY A 50 -14.23 0.86 4.21
N VAL A 51 -15.34 1.60 4.07
CA VAL A 51 -16.67 1.16 4.51
C VAL A 51 -17.72 1.37 3.42
N ASN A 52 -18.74 0.51 3.41
CA ASN A 52 -19.96 0.75 2.65
C ASN A 52 -20.91 1.61 3.49
N THR A 53 -21.26 2.80 3.00
CA THR A 53 -22.07 3.78 3.75
C THR A 53 -23.55 3.41 3.89
N LYS A 54 -24.05 2.42 3.14
CA LYS A 54 -25.39 1.85 3.34
C LYS A 54 -25.43 0.84 4.48
N LEU A 55 -24.26 0.24 4.81
CA LEU A 55 -24.11 -0.80 5.83
C LEU A 55 -23.44 -0.30 7.12
N THR A 56 -22.85 0.88 7.08
CA THR A 56 -22.07 1.48 8.17
C THR A 56 -22.54 2.92 8.39
N GLN A 57 -23.04 3.20 9.58
CA GLN A 57 -23.43 4.57 9.93
C GLN A 57 -22.19 5.43 10.23
N PRO A 58 -22.24 6.76 10.06
CA PRO A 58 -21.08 7.64 10.33
C PRO A 58 -20.51 7.49 11.75
N ARG A 59 -21.36 7.23 12.75
CA ARG A 59 -20.94 7.00 14.15
C ARG A 59 -20.16 5.70 14.35
N ASP A 60 -20.34 4.73 13.45
CA ASP A 60 -19.72 3.39 13.49
C ASP A 60 -18.41 3.34 12.69
N MET A 61 -18.02 4.44 12.05
CA MET A 61 -16.76 4.54 11.33
C MET A 61 -15.58 4.27 12.27
N PRO A 62 -14.70 3.29 12.00
CA PRO A 62 -13.55 2.98 12.83
C PRO A 62 -12.62 4.18 12.97
N LYS A 63 -12.13 4.44 14.20
CA LYS A 63 -11.19 5.53 14.53
C LYS A 63 -9.85 5.00 15.03
N ARG A 64 -9.77 3.73 15.38
CA ARG A 64 -8.57 3.02 15.82
C ARG A 64 -8.66 1.55 15.38
N TRP A 65 -7.54 0.88 15.37
CA TRP A 65 -7.46 -0.52 14.90
C TRP A 65 -8.36 -1.45 15.71
N GLU A 66 -8.44 -1.27 17.01
CA GLU A 66 -9.26 -2.09 17.91
C GLU A 66 -10.76 -2.02 17.60
N ASP A 67 -11.25 -0.96 16.94
CA ASP A 67 -12.66 -0.84 16.54
C ASP A 67 -13.05 -1.89 15.47
N LEU A 68 -12.06 -2.46 14.75
CA LEU A 68 -12.27 -3.58 13.82
C LEU A 68 -12.58 -4.90 14.54
N LEU A 69 -12.33 -4.97 15.83
CA LEU A 69 -12.59 -6.14 16.65
C LEU A 69 -14.01 -6.17 17.22
N ASP A 70 -14.82 -5.14 16.96
CA ASP A 70 -16.24 -5.10 17.36
C ASP A 70 -16.98 -6.26 16.71
N PRO A 71 -17.75 -7.06 17.48
CA PRO A 71 -18.54 -8.20 16.96
C PRO A 71 -19.48 -7.85 15.79
N LYS A 72 -19.90 -6.59 15.67
CA LYS A 72 -20.75 -6.14 14.55
C LYS A 72 -20.10 -6.34 13.17
N TRP A 73 -18.76 -6.44 13.10
CA TRP A 73 -18.00 -6.65 11.88
C TRP A 73 -17.78 -8.12 11.51
N LYS A 74 -18.11 -9.06 12.42
CA LYS A 74 -17.85 -10.49 12.22
C LYS A 74 -18.51 -11.01 10.95
N GLY A 75 -17.70 -11.63 10.06
CA GLY A 75 -18.13 -12.16 8.75
C GLY A 75 -18.45 -11.08 7.70
N ARG A 76 -18.26 -9.80 8.03
CA ARG A 76 -18.64 -8.66 7.18
C ARG A 76 -17.45 -7.85 6.65
N MET A 77 -16.23 -8.35 6.83
CA MET A 77 -14.99 -7.72 6.37
C MET A 77 -14.33 -8.55 5.30
N ALA A 78 -13.65 -7.89 4.35
CA ALA A 78 -12.71 -8.52 3.42
C ALA A 78 -11.30 -7.98 3.62
N LEU A 79 -10.29 -8.85 3.43
CA LEU A 79 -8.88 -8.50 3.46
C LEU A 79 -8.18 -9.15 2.26
N GLU A 80 -7.21 -8.44 1.68
CA GLU A 80 -6.37 -8.95 0.62
C GLU A 80 -5.42 -10.03 1.19
N ASN A 81 -5.25 -11.13 0.44
CA ASN A 81 -4.53 -12.31 0.91
C ASN A 81 -2.99 -12.19 0.85
N GLU A 82 -2.46 -11.09 0.32
CA GLU A 82 -1.03 -10.79 0.25
C GLU A 82 -0.66 -9.45 0.90
N GLU A 83 -1.45 -8.99 1.90
CA GLU A 83 -1.24 -7.71 2.59
C GLU A 83 -0.05 -7.71 3.56
N ILE A 84 1.08 -8.25 3.13
CA ILE A 84 2.30 -8.32 3.93
C ILE A 84 2.83 -6.93 4.30
N PRO A 85 2.83 -5.92 3.41
CA PRO A 85 3.27 -4.57 3.76
C PRO A 85 2.43 -3.93 4.86
N TRP A 86 1.11 -4.08 4.80
CA TRP A 86 0.21 -3.59 5.84
C TRP A 86 0.44 -4.30 7.18
N PHE A 87 0.58 -5.63 7.16
CA PHE A 87 0.86 -6.43 8.35
C PHE A 87 2.20 -6.04 9.00
N ALA A 88 3.24 -5.81 8.19
CA ALA A 88 4.53 -5.31 8.67
C ALA A 88 4.40 -3.88 9.24
N SER A 89 3.56 -3.03 8.65
CA SER A 89 3.34 -1.67 9.14
C SER A 89 2.68 -1.66 10.51
N LEU A 90 1.72 -2.54 10.77
CA LEU A 90 1.11 -2.67 12.09
C LEU A 90 2.15 -3.01 13.15
N GLN A 91 3.11 -3.90 12.83
CA GLN A 91 4.17 -4.26 13.78
C GLN A 91 5.12 -3.10 14.07
N GLN A 92 5.41 -2.25 13.08
CA GLN A 92 6.25 -1.06 13.30
C GLN A 92 5.51 0.07 14.02
N ILE A 93 4.20 0.23 13.77
CA ILE A 93 3.40 1.31 14.38
C ILE A 93 3.05 1.00 15.84
N MET A 94 2.62 -0.22 16.14
CA MET A 94 2.10 -0.56 17.48
C MET A 94 2.99 -1.52 18.28
N GLY A 95 4.11 -1.99 17.71
CA GLY A 95 4.97 -3.02 18.28
C GLY A 95 4.55 -4.43 17.88
N GLU A 96 5.53 -5.34 17.74
CA GLU A 96 5.32 -6.68 17.20
C GLU A 96 4.29 -7.49 17.99
N GLU A 97 4.45 -7.59 19.31
CA GLU A 97 3.57 -8.39 20.18
C GLU A 97 2.10 -7.95 20.05
N ARG A 98 1.88 -6.65 20.14
CA ARG A 98 0.54 -6.06 20.09
C ARG A 98 -0.09 -6.21 18.69
N ALA A 99 0.69 -6.05 17.62
CA ALA A 99 0.24 -6.25 16.26
C ALA A 99 -0.16 -7.71 15.97
N ILE A 100 0.61 -8.66 16.48
CA ILE A 100 0.33 -10.10 16.36
C ILE A 100 -0.95 -10.45 17.12
N ASP A 101 -1.11 -9.98 18.37
CA ASP A 101 -2.35 -10.21 19.14
C ASP A 101 -3.56 -9.61 18.42
N PHE A 102 -3.45 -8.35 17.98
CA PHE A 102 -4.51 -7.70 17.19
C PHE A 102 -4.87 -8.51 15.95
N SER A 103 -3.88 -8.95 15.16
CA SER A 103 -4.09 -9.70 13.93
C SER A 103 -4.76 -11.05 14.18
N ARG A 104 -4.38 -11.77 15.24
CA ARG A 104 -5.04 -13.02 15.65
C ARG A 104 -6.50 -12.81 16.06
N ARG A 105 -6.78 -11.72 16.75
CA ARG A 105 -8.16 -11.36 17.13
C ARG A 105 -8.96 -10.91 15.91
N LEU A 106 -8.34 -10.19 14.99
CA LEU A 106 -8.95 -9.78 13.74
C LEU A 106 -9.31 -11.01 12.87
N ALA A 107 -8.41 -12.00 12.77
CA ALA A 107 -8.69 -13.25 12.04
C ALA A 107 -9.93 -13.99 12.59
N LYS A 108 -10.18 -13.93 13.92
CA LYS A 108 -11.38 -14.49 14.56
C LYS A 108 -12.68 -13.79 14.15
N GLN A 109 -12.61 -12.61 13.50
CA GLN A 109 -13.75 -11.92 12.93
C GLN A 109 -14.24 -12.56 11.62
N GLN A 110 -13.66 -13.69 11.19
CA GLN A 110 -14.08 -14.43 9.99
C GLN A 110 -14.03 -13.55 8.73
N LEU A 111 -12.84 -12.93 8.48
CA LEU A 111 -12.62 -12.14 7.29
C LEU A 111 -12.76 -13.00 6.02
N GLN A 112 -13.31 -12.40 4.99
CA GLN A 112 -13.28 -12.95 3.65
C GLN A 112 -11.93 -12.62 3.01
N MET A 113 -11.00 -13.59 2.99
CA MET A 113 -9.72 -13.43 2.31
C MET A 113 -9.96 -13.46 0.79
N ARG A 114 -9.47 -12.47 0.07
CA ARG A 114 -9.68 -12.31 -1.38
C ARG A 114 -8.38 -11.87 -2.05
N SER A 115 -8.20 -12.26 -3.32
CA SER A 115 -7.08 -11.80 -4.12
C SER A 115 -7.46 -10.56 -4.94
N GLY A 116 -6.73 -9.49 -4.75
CA GLY A 116 -6.80 -8.25 -5.51
C GLY A 116 -7.70 -7.16 -4.91
N HIS A 117 -7.10 -5.99 -4.69
CA HIS A 117 -7.80 -4.80 -4.17
C HIS A 117 -8.99 -4.35 -5.01
N THR A 118 -8.94 -4.58 -6.34
CA THR A 118 -10.06 -4.24 -7.23
C THR A 118 -11.29 -5.05 -6.89
N LEU A 119 -11.15 -6.37 -6.70
CA LEU A 119 -12.26 -7.24 -6.31
C LEU A 119 -12.83 -6.82 -4.94
N ILE A 120 -11.96 -6.63 -3.94
CA ILE A 120 -12.40 -6.20 -2.61
C ILE A 120 -13.16 -4.88 -2.66
N SER A 121 -12.69 -3.93 -3.47
CA SER A 121 -13.36 -2.63 -3.65
C SER A 121 -14.74 -2.77 -4.32
N GLN A 122 -14.90 -3.71 -5.24
CA GLN A 122 -16.18 -4.02 -5.88
C GLN A 122 -17.15 -4.69 -4.89
N LEU A 123 -16.69 -5.66 -4.09
CA LEU A 123 -17.49 -6.30 -3.02
C LEU A 123 -17.95 -5.26 -1.99
N LEU A 124 -17.06 -4.33 -1.61
CA LEU A 124 -17.39 -3.22 -0.72
C LEU A 124 -18.46 -2.32 -1.33
N ALA A 125 -18.30 -1.92 -2.59
CA ALA A 125 -19.24 -1.04 -3.28
C ALA A 125 -20.61 -1.71 -3.48
N ALA A 126 -20.65 -3.01 -3.76
CA ALA A 126 -21.87 -3.81 -3.89
C ALA A 126 -22.60 -4.05 -2.54
N GLY A 127 -21.87 -3.89 -1.41
CA GLY A 127 -22.41 -4.17 -0.07
C GLY A 127 -22.34 -5.64 0.33
N GLU A 128 -21.54 -6.45 -0.36
CA GLU A 128 -21.28 -7.85 0.04
C GLU A 128 -20.39 -7.92 1.28
N VAL A 129 -19.56 -6.89 1.49
CA VAL A 129 -18.88 -6.65 2.75
C VAL A 129 -19.16 -5.23 3.24
N ALA A 130 -19.15 -5.03 4.55
CA ALA A 130 -19.40 -3.74 5.16
C ALA A 130 -18.13 -2.90 5.29
N LEU A 131 -16.98 -3.58 5.40
CA LEU A 131 -15.69 -2.95 5.69
C LEU A 131 -14.52 -3.72 5.08
N THR A 132 -13.45 -2.99 4.74
CA THR A 132 -12.11 -3.54 4.48
C THR A 132 -11.06 -2.73 5.22
N PRO A 133 -10.06 -3.38 5.86
CA PRO A 133 -8.95 -2.68 6.51
C PRO A 133 -8.00 -1.95 5.55
N THR A 134 -7.98 -2.33 4.29
CA THR A 134 -6.93 -1.96 3.31
C THR A 134 -7.51 -1.46 1.99
N LEU A 135 -8.42 -0.47 2.04
CA LEU A 135 -8.91 0.19 0.83
C LEU A 135 -7.86 1.22 0.34
N ARG A 136 -7.55 1.18 -0.94
CA ARG A 136 -6.68 2.21 -1.55
C ARG A 136 -7.47 3.48 -1.77
N VAL A 137 -6.95 4.60 -1.27
CA VAL A 137 -7.62 5.91 -1.32
C VAL A 137 -8.04 6.30 -2.73
N ASN A 138 -7.18 6.11 -3.73
CA ASN A 138 -7.48 6.44 -5.12
C ASN A 138 -8.63 5.60 -5.71
N ILE A 139 -8.76 4.33 -5.29
CA ILE A 139 -9.90 3.48 -5.68
C ILE A 139 -11.17 3.96 -4.98
N ALA A 140 -11.08 4.26 -3.68
CA ALA A 140 -12.20 4.79 -2.91
C ALA A 140 -12.79 6.05 -3.56
N GLU A 141 -11.94 7.03 -3.87
CA GLU A 141 -12.39 8.29 -4.48
C GLU A 141 -12.95 8.08 -5.90
N THR A 142 -12.36 7.17 -6.69
CA THR A 142 -12.92 6.80 -7.99
C THR A 142 -14.31 6.19 -7.86
N LEU A 143 -14.54 5.32 -6.89
CA LEU A 143 -15.84 4.71 -6.61
C LEU A 143 -16.85 5.76 -6.14
N LYS A 144 -16.45 6.69 -5.28
CA LYS A 144 -17.29 7.81 -4.81
C LYS A 144 -17.73 8.71 -5.97
N ILE A 145 -16.82 9.10 -6.86
CA ILE A 145 -17.14 9.89 -8.07
C ILE A 145 -18.18 9.17 -8.94
N LYS A 146 -18.12 7.84 -9.01
CA LYS A 146 -19.11 7.01 -9.73
C LYS A 146 -20.41 6.78 -8.96
N GLY A 147 -20.59 7.41 -7.80
CA GLY A 147 -21.82 7.30 -6.99
C GLY A 147 -21.92 6.04 -6.14
N ALA A 148 -20.84 5.26 -6.00
CA ALA A 148 -20.84 4.10 -5.12
C ALA A 148 -20.94 4.51 -3.64
N PRO A 149 -21.64 3.76 -2.81
CA PRO A 149 -21.81 4.05 -1.38
C PRO A 149 -20.57 3.65 -0.58
N VAL A 150 -19.43 4.26 -0.90
CA VAL A 150 -18.14 3.98 -0.28
C VAL A 150 -17.60 5.23 0.40
N GLU A 151 -17.06 5.07 1.60
CA GLU A 151 -16.32 6.11 2.32
C GLU A 151 -15.07 5.50 2.95
N TRP A 152 -14.09 6.35 3.27
CA TRP A 152 -12.86 5.91 3.91
C TRP A 152 -12.48 6.75 5.12
N ALA A 153 -11.76 6.13 6.05
CA ALA A 153 -11.15 6.77 7.20
C ALA A 153 -9.70 6.32 7.35
N ALA A 154 -8.84 7.26 7.73
CA ALA A 154 -7.46 6.97 8.08
C ALA A 154 -7.36 6.69 9.59
N ILE A 155 -6.67 5.61 9.97
CA ILE A 155 -6.21 5.40 11.34
C ILE A 155 -4.74 5.85 11.37
N GLU A 156 -4.52 7.02 11.92
CA GLU A 156 -3.21 7.66 11.90
C GLU A 156 -2.26 7.16 13.01
N PRO A 157 -0.96 7.07 12.73
CA PRO A 157 -0.31 7.36 11.46
C PRO A 157 -0.54 6.24 10.43
N VAL A 158 -0.72 6.61 9.14
CA VAL A 158 -0.88 5.64 8.05
C VAL A 158 0.48 5.33 7.45
N ALA A 159 0.83 4.05 7.37
CA ALA A 159 1.99 3.64 6.58
C ALA A 159 1.61 3.62 5.08
N PRO A 160 2.32 4.36 4.23
CA PRO A 160 2.16 4.17 2.80
C PRO A 160 2.62 2.76 2.44
N ASN A 161 1.92 2.11 1.51
CA ASN A 161 2.39 0.85 0.97
C ASN A 161 3.75 1.05 0.29
N ALA A 162 4.55 -0.02 0.17
CA ALA A 162 5.79 0.02 -0.59
C ALA A 162 5.54 0.67 -1.96
N PRO A 163 6.25 1.76 -2.31
CA PRO A 163 5.98 2.46 -3.56
C PRO A 163 6.21 1.52 -4.74
N VAL A 164 5.45 1.69 -5.81
CA VAL A 164 5.89 1.16 -7.09
C VAL A 164 7.14 1.94 -7.47
N SER A 165 8.23 1.24 -7.64
CA SER A 165 9.55 1.83 -7.78
C SER A 165 10.20 1.42 -9.09
N LEU A 166 11.13 2.26 -9.55
CA LEU A 166 11.99 1.95 -10.68
C LEU A 166 13.45 1.89 -10.25
N GLY A 167 14.20 1.05 -10.97
CA GLY A 167 15.63 0.87 -10.80
C GLY A 167 16.30 0.41 -12.09
N LEU A 168 17.57 0.79 -12.26
CA LEU A 168 18.34 0.40 -13.44
C LEU A 168 18.81 -1.04 -13.32
N ALA A 169 18.42 -1.89 -14.27
CA ALA A 169 18.87 -3.28 -14.33
C ALA A 169 20.38 -3.34 -14.62
N LYS A 170 21.09 -4.23 -13.90
CA LYS A 170 22.54 -4.43 -14.09
C LYS A 170 22.92 -4.77 -15.54
N ASN A 171 22.11 -5.61 -16.17
CA ASN A 171 22.33 -6.08 -17.54
C ASN A 171 21.29 -5.49 -18.50
N ALA A 172 20.95 -4.21 -18.34
CA ALA A 172 20.03 -3.55 -19.27
C ALA A 172 20.60 -3.57 -20.69
N PRO A 173 19.89 -4.07 -21.70
CA PRO A 173 20.38 -4.14 -23.09
C PRO A 173 20.60 -2.75 -23.70
N HIS A 174 19.85 -1.74 -23.22
CA HIS A 174 19.90 -0.35 -23.65
C HIS A 174 19.99 0.59 -22.42
N PRO A 175 21.15 0.64 -21.74
CA PRO A 175 21.25 1.33 -20.46
C PRO A 175 21.01 2.85 -20.56
N ASN A 176 21.38 3.50 -21.67
CA ASN A 176 21.14 4.93 -21.86
C ASN A 176 19.65 5.23 -22.07
N SER A 177 18.94 4.40 -22.83
CA SER A 177 17.48 4.53 -22.97
C SER A 177 16.76 4.27 -21.63
N ALA A 178 17.26 3.33 -20.84
CA ALA A 178 16.73 3.07 -19.50
C ALA A 178 16.92 4.26 -18.57
N ARG A 179 18.08 4.91 -18.60
CA ARG A 179 18.36 6.15 -17.82
C ARG A 179 17.42 7.28 -18.26
N LEU A 180 17.31 7.55 -19.55
CA LEU A 180 16.40 8.56 -20.09
C LEU A 180 14.94 8.31 -19.67
N PHE A 181 14.52 7.04 -19.68
CA PHE A 181 13.19 6.65 -19.23
C PHE A 181 13.02 6.89 -17.71
N ILE A 182 14.02 6.57 -16.89
CA ILE A 182 14.02 6.86 -15.45
C ILE A 182 13.90 8.38 -15.24
N ASP A 183 14.68 9.19 -15.94
CA ASP A 183 14.65 10.64 -15.83
C ASP A 183 13.25 11.17 -16.19
N PHE A 184 12.66 10.73 -17.31
CA PHE A 184 11.33 11.13 -17.70
C PHE A 184 10.26 10.75 -16.64
N VAL A 185 10.27 9.51 -16.16
CA VAL A 185 9.27 9.05 -15.17
C VAL A 185 9.36 9.83 -13.85
N LEU A 186 10.57 10.21 -13.45
CA LEU A 186 10.81 10.99 -12.22
C LEU A 186 10.66 12.50 -12.45
N SER A 187 10.61 12.98 -13.69
CA SER A 187 10.44 14.39 -14.00
C SER A 187 9.09 14.92 -13.53
N ARG A 188 8.93 16.23 -13.43
CA ARG A 188 7.66 16.86 -13.14
C ARG A 188 6.59 16.49 -14.17
N GLU A 189 6.95 16.40 -15.45
CA GLU A 189 6.05 15.99 -16.53
C GLU A 189 5.58 14.53 -16.35
N GLY A 190 6.50 13.58 -16.16
CA GLY A 190 6.17 12.18 -15.94
C GLY A 190 5.32 11.97 -14.68
N GLN A 191 5.63 12.69 -13.60
CA GLN A 191 4.85 12.63 -12.36
C GLN A 191 3.48 13.31 -12.48
N THR A 192 3.33 14.27 -13.39
CA THR A 192 2.02 14.84 -13.74
C THR A 192 1.15 13.78 -14.45
N VAL A 193 1.73 13.01 -15.37
CA VAL A 193 1.02 11.86 -15.98
C VAL A 193 0.62 10.83 -14.91
N VAL A 194 1.49 10.54 -13.94
CA VAL A 194 1.16 9.66 -12.80
C VAL A 194 -0.07 10.17 -12.05
N ARG A 195 -0.15 11.48 -11.76
CA ARG A 195 -1.31 12.13 -11.14
C ARG A 195 -2.57 12.01 -12.00
N GLU A 196 -2.47 12.25 -13.31
CA GLU A 196 -3.60 12.16 -14.25
C GLU A 196 -4.18 10.74 -14.33
N LEU A 197 -3.34 9.72 -14.11
CA LEU A 197 -3.74 8.32 -13.94
C LEU A 197 -4.34 8.02 -12.54
N ASN A 198 -4.67 9.06 -11.77
CA ASN A 198 -5.22 8.96 -10.41
C ASN A 198 -4.31 8.15 -9.47
N ARG A 199 -2.97 8.33 -9.60
CA ARG A 199 -1.97 7.76 -8.69
C ARG A 199 -1.31 8.85 -7.88
N ASN A 200 -0.88 8.53 -6.66
CA ASN A 200 -0.17 9.50 -5.82
C ASN A 200 1.28 9.64 -6.31
N PRO A 201 1.68 10.76 -6.92
CA PRO A 201 3.05 10.99 -7.35
C PRO A 201 3.98 11.08 -6.14
N THR A 202 5.25 10.74 -6.37
CA THR A 202 6.29 10.79 -5.33
C THR A 202 7.04 12.12 -5.29
N ARG A 203 6.81 13.03 -6.25
CA ARG A 203 7.37 14.37 -6.25
C ARG A 203 6.61 15.32 -5.33
N GLY A 204 7.35 16.12 -4.58
CA GLY A 204 6.76 17.13 -3.69
C GLY A 204 6.18 18.35 -4.39
N ASP A 205 6.59 18.62 -5.64
CA ASP A 205 6.16 19.76 -6.47
C ASP A 205 5.03 19.39 -7.46
N VAL A 206 4.49 18.19 -7.36
CA VAL A 206 3.30 17.74 -8.11
C VAL A 206 2.15 17.50 -7.12
N GLU A 207 1.03 18.15 -7.38
CA GLU A 207 -0.15 18.06 -6.52
C GLU A 207 -0.71 16.63 -6.48
N GLN A 208 -1.14 16.19 -5.30
CA GLN A 208 -1.77 14.87 -5.12
C GLN A 208 -3.19 14.85 -5.73
N PRO A 209 -3.61 13.71 -6.34
CA PRO A 209 -4.93 13.63 -6.97
C PRO A 209 -6.09 13.69 -5.96
N VAL A 210 -5.83 13.37 -4.69
CA VAL A 210 -6.82 13.36 -3.61
C VAL A 210 -6.40 14.34 -2.51
N PRO A 211 -6.89 15.61 -2.53
CA PRO A 211 -6.47 16.64 -1.57
C PRO A 211 -6.70 16.27 -0.10
N ARG A 212 -7.75 15.50 0.20
CA ARG A 212 -8.02 15.01 1.57
C ARG A 212 -6.92 14.09 2.08
N ALA A 213 -6.31 13.29 1.19
CA ALA A 213 -5.24 12.37 1.55
C ALA A 213 -3.93 13.08 1.92
N THR A 214 -3.73 14.32 1.47
CA THR A 214 -2.52 15.10 1.81
C THR A 214 -2.48 15.52 3.30
N LYS A 215 -3.64 15.48 3.97
CA LYS A 215 -3.75 15.82 5.39
C LYS A 215 -3.50 14.63 6.32
N VAL A 216 -3.37 13.43 5.76
CA VAL A 216 -3.13 12.20 6.54
C VAL A 216 -1.70 12.20 7.06
N LYS A 217 -1.52 11.98 8.35
CA LYS A 217 -0.19 11.81 8.95
C LYS A 217 0.41 10.49 8.51
N LEU A 218 1.52 10.55 7.80
CA LEU A 218 2.22 9.36 7.33
C LEU A 218 3.18 8.81 8.39
N PHE A 219 3.34 7.50 8.39
CA PHE A 219 4.36 6.77 9.12
C PHE A 219 5.56 6.49 8.20
N GLU A 220 6.76 6.73 8.66
CA GLU A 220 7.98 6.41 7.92
C GLU A 220 8.35 4.93 8.14
N MET A 221 8.16 4.10 7.13
CA MET A 221 8.43 2.67 7.18
C MET A 221 9.92 2.37 7.06
N HIS A 222 10.42 1.49 7.92
CA HIS A 222 11.77 0.93 7.83
C HIS A 222 11.79 -0.32 6.93
N TRP A 223 11.79 -0.10 5.62
CA TRP A 223 11.64 -1.15 4.61
C TRP A 223 12.76 -2.18 4.59
N ASP A 224 14.02 -1.79 4.87
CA ASP A 224 15.15 -2.73 4.94
C ASP A 224 14.91 -3.82 5.98
N GLY A 225 14.29 -3.47 7.10
CA GLY A 225 13.88 -4.44 8.13
C GLY A 225 12.79 -5.39 7.63
N VAL A 226 11.84 -4.88 6.82
CA VAL A 226 10.78 -5.71 6.22
C VAL A 226 11.38 -6.68 5.21
N VAL A 227 12.27 -6.22 4.33
CA VAL A 227 12.93 -7.05 3.32
C VAL A 227 13.73 -8.18 3.96
N LYS A 228 14.56 -7.86 4.96
CA LYS A 228 15.37 -8.86 5.70
C LYS A 228 14.53 -9.95 6.37
N ASN A 229 13.32 -9.60 6.80
CA ASN A 229 12.43 -10.52 7.51
C ASN A 229 11.20 -10.92 6.69
N TYR A 230 11.23 -10.71 5.37
CA TYR A 230 10.05 -10.89 4.52
C TYR A 230 9.42 -12.29 4.62
N ALA A 231 10.26 -13.33 4.58
CA ALA A 231 9.78 -14.71 4.71
C ALA A 231 9.06 -14.96 6.06
N ARG A 232 9.53 -14.34 7.15
CA ARG A 232 8.86 -14.41 8.46
C ARG A 232 7.51 -13.71 8.41
N TYR A 233 7.44 -12.51 7.86
CA TYR A 233 6.16 -11.79 7.71
C TYR A 233 5.14 -12.58 6.90
N VAL A 234 5.56 -13.16 5.78
CA VAL A 234 4.71 -14.03 4.95
C VAL A 234 4.20 -15.22 5.75
N LYS A 235 5.10 -15.92 6.45
CA LYS A 235 4.73 -17.06 7.28
C LYS A 235 3.73 -16.67 8.37
N ASP A 236 4.03 -15.63 9.14
CA ASP A 236 3.18 -15.18 10.25
C ASP A 236 1.80 -14.73 9.76
N PHE A 237 1.75 -14.00 8.64
CA PHE A 237 0.50 -13.58 8.01
C PHE A 237 -0.34 -14.78 7.58
N ASN A 238 0.27 -15.74 6.87
CA ASN A 238 -0.42 -16.94 6.40
C ASN A 238 -0.93 -17.81 7.56
N ASP A 239 -0.11 -18.00 8.59
CA ASP A 239 -0.49 -18.76 9.79
C ASP A 239 -1.66 -18.11 10.55
N ILE A 240 -1.69 -16.76 10.60
CA ILE A 240 -2.72 -16.01 11.33
C ILE A 240 -4.03 -15.98 10.54
N PHE A 241 -3.98 -15.68 9.24
CA PHE A 241 -5.17 -15.46 8.41
C PHE A 241 -5.61 -16.69 7.61
N GLY A 242 -4.89 -17.81 7.72
CA GLY A 242 -5.24 -19.08 7.06
C GLY A 242 -5.06 -19.05 5.54
N VAL A 243 -4.17 -18.19 5.03
CA VAL A 243 -3.87 -18.10 3.60
C VAL A 243 -2.95 -19.26 3.21
N GLY A 244 -3.24 -19.93 2.07
CA GLY A 244 -2.44 -21.07 1.59
C GLY A 244 -2.84 -22.43 2.20
N ALA A 245 -3.79 -22.50 3.11
CA ALA A 245 -4.28 -23.78 3.68
C ALA A 245 -5.27 -24.53 2.75
N GLY A 246 -5.65 -23.94 1.62
CA GLY A 246 -6.67 -24.46 0.69
C GLY A 246 -6.13 -25.04 -0.64
N GLU A 247 -4.83 -25.01 -0.90
CA GLU A 247 -4.20 -25.64 -2.07
C GLU A 247 -3.45 -26.91 -1.67
N LYS A 248 -4.22 -27.95 -1.31
CA LYS A 248 -3.73 -29.34 -1.28
C LYS A 248 -4.71 -30.22 -2.01
#